data_aee447a664d6ec964724221ac100c568
#
_entry.id   aee447a664d6ec964724221ac100c568
#
_cell.length_a   1.000
_cell.length_b   1.000
_cell.length_c   1.000
_cell.angle_alpha   90.00
_cell.angle_beta   90.00
_cell.angle_gamma   90.00
#
_symmetry.space_group_name_H-M   'P 1'
#
loop_
_entity.id
_entity.type
_entity.pdbx_description
1 polymer ?
#
loop_
_entity_poly.entity_id
_entity_poly.type
_entity_poly.pdbx_seq_one_letter_code
_entity_poly.pdbx_strand_id
1 'polypeptide(L)'
;MTPFLKQVARHYHENGDIQKRCFIFPNRRSMVFFRKYLCEEVAAAGRAPLAAPEMLSINDFFSRLSGMNTSGRVRLLVELYECYCRLNPKAESLDEFIFWGDILLGDFNDVDKYMVDPQQLFRNISDYRQLQDDYTYLTDTQKEAINAFIRHFKDDSGKLTVNIDTDDADVKGRFLLIWNLLLPLYKEFGESLRAKGMAYEGMVYRGLVEKLKEEDILEVMHAVFPREESFVFVGLNALNECEKAVLRKLRNASLAEFCWDWSGDMIRDPQNRSSFFMSDNVKEFPQAFRPDPEGLAIPRINVLSIASSVGQPKRLPDIIRQVADMYAGGDVSKVGTFGNEGADCAIVLPDENLLKPVLNSIPEEISDINVTMGLPMKSSSLYVMMSDLAAVQLHAVLKKGKWHFYHKHLWDLFASEIFRSAADEQTAAVVAQIKKDAKYYIPQDELTGT
;
A
#
# COMPACT_ATOMS: atom_id res chain seq x y z
N MET A 1 -14.25 -27.53 -2.42
CA MET A 1 -14.24 -26.71 -1.15
C MET A 1 -15.00 -25.43 -1.42
N THR A 2 -15.98 -25.09 -0.61
CA THR A 2 -16.75 -23.84 -0.74
C THR A 2 -15.86 -22.66 -0.31
N PRO A 3 -15.68 -21.61 -1.14
CA PRO A 3 -14.89 -20.44 -0.77
C PRO A 3 -15.36 -19.81 0.54
N PHE A 4 -14.44 -19.34 1.37
CA PHE A 4 -14.77 -18.73 2.68
C PHE A 4 -15.82 -17.62 2.56
N LEU A 5 -15.64 -16.66 1.64
CA LEU A 5 -16.60 -15.57 1.44
C LEU A 5 -17.99 -16.08 1.01
N LYS A 6 -18.07 -17.22 0.30
CA LYS A 6 -19.34 -17.84 -0.06
C LYS A 6 -20.02 -18.46 1.17
N GLN A 7 -19.25 -19.08 2.08
CA GLN A 7 -19.77 -19.59 3.34
C GLN A 7 -20.31 -18.46 4.22
N VAL A 8 -19.59 -17.31 4.30
CA VAL A 8 -20.07 -16.11 5.00
C VAL A 8 -21.38 -15.61 4.38
N ALA A 9 -21.44 -15.48 3.05
CA ALA A 9 -22.63 -15.02 2.34
C ALA A 9 -23.83 -15.93 2.62
N ARG A 10 -23.64 -17.25 2.54
CA ARG A 10 -24.69 -18.25 2.85
C ARG A 10 -25.15 -18.14 4.28
N HIS A 11 -24.23 -18.11 5.25
CA HIS A 11 -24.56 -18.03 6.67
C HIS A 11 -25.48 -16.83 6.99
N TYR A 12 -25.11 -15.63 6.52
CA TYR A 12 -25.91 -14.45 6.79
C TYR A 12 -27.18 -14.35 5.94
N HIS A 13 -27.21 -14.94 4.77
CA HIS A 13 -28.43 -15.02 3.97
C HIS A 13 -29.48 -15.96 4.60
N GLU A 14 -29.06 -17.09 5.15
CA GLU A 14 -29.91 -18.07 5.81
C GLU A 14 -30.46 -17.54 7.16
N ASN A 15 -29.64 -16.84 7.92
CA ASN A 15 -30.00 -16.29 9.24
C ASN A 15 -30.87 -15.03 9.18
N GLY A 16 -31.12 -14.45 8.01
CA GLY A 16 -31.94 -13.26 7.82
C GLY A 16 -31.30 -11.93 8.28
N ASP A 17 -32.05 -10.87 8.14
CA ASP A 17 -31.68 -9.49 8.59
C ASP A 17 -30.34 -8.96 8.05
N ILE A 18 -29.85 -9.53 6.94
CA ILE A 18 -28.59 -9.13 6.30
C ILE A 18 -28.56 -7.63 5.95
N GLN A 19 -29.75 -7.03 5.71
CA GLN A 19 -29.91 -5.61 5.37
C GLN A 19 -29.63 -4.66 6.55
N LYS A 20 -29.69 -5.18 7.77
CA LYS A 20 -29.41 -4.42 9.00
C LYS A 20 -27.96 -4.57 9.45
N ARG A 21 -27.14 -5.23 8.64
CA ARG A 21 -25.74 -5.50 8.93
C ARG A 21 -24.84 -4.70 8.02
N CYS A 22 -23.76 -4.16 8.59
CA CYS A 22 -22.65 -3.61 7.82
C CYS A 22 -21.50 -4.63 7.77
N PHE A 23 -21.04 -4.98 6.58
CA PHE A 23 -19.93 -5.91 6.40
C PHE A 23 -18.63 -5.16 6.16
N ILE A 24 -17.61 -5.43 6.96
CA ILE A 24 -16.30 -4.77 6.92
C ILE A 24 -15.25 -5.75 6.42
N PHE A 25 -14.54 -5.38 5.36
CA PHE A 25 -13.56 -6.19 4.67
C PHE A 25 -12.16 -5.56 4.70
N PRO A 26 -11.07 -6.34 4.53
CA PRO A 26 -9.73 -5.79 4.46
C PRO A 26 -9.50 -4.92 3.21
N ASN A 27 -10.23 -5.18 2.12
CA ASN A 27 -10.07 -4.47 0.85
C ASN A 27 -11.35 -4.53 0.00
N ARG A 28 -11.40 -3.69 -1.04
CA ARG A 28 -12.55 -3.60 -1.96
C ARG A 28 -12.79 -4.86 -2.79
N ARG A 29 -11.75 -5.64 -3.06
CA ARG A 29 -11.89 -6.88 -3.82
C ARG A 29 -12.70 -7.91 -3.06
N SER A 30 -12.43 -8.12 -1.79
CA SER A 30 -13.21 -9.02 -0.94
C SER A 30 -14.71 -8.67 -0.95
N MET A 31 -15.04 -7.36 -0.98
CA MET A 31 -16.43 -6.90 -1.12
C MET A 31 -17.07 -7.31 -2.45
N VAL A 32 -16.32 -7.23 -3.55
CA VAL A 32 -16.82 -7.62 -4.89
C VAL A 32 -17.14 -9.12 -4.92
N PHE A 33 -16.24 -9.95 -4.40
CA PHE A 33 -16.47 -11.40 -4.33
C PHE A 33 -17.61 -11.76 -3.37
N PHE A 34 -17.67 -11.14 -2.20
CA PHE A 34 -18.76 -11.36 -1.27
C PHE A 34 -20.11 -11.00 -1.92
N ARG A 35 -20.20 -9.86 -2.60
CA ARG A 35 -21.41 -9.43 -3.34
C ARG A 35 -21.80 -10.47 -4.39
N LYS A 36 -20.83 -10.96 -5.18
CA LYS A 36 -21.06 -12.02 -6.18
C LYS A 36 -21.67 -13.25 -5.52
N TYR A 37 -21.05 -13.78 -4.47
CA TYR A 37 -21.53 -14.97 -3.78
C TYR A 37 -22.89 -14.75 -3.12
N LEU A 38 -23.13 -13.59 -2.53
CA LEU A 38 -24.42 -13.24 -1.99
C LEU A 38 -25.51 -13.24 -3.07
N CYS A 39 -25.24 -12.68 -4.25
CA CYS A 39 -26.19 -12.74 -5.37
C CYS A 39 -26.45 -14.17 -5.83
N GLU A 40 -25.44 -15.03 -5.85
CA GLU A 40 -25.61 -16.47 -6.17
C GLU A 40 -26.51 -17.18 -5.16
N GLU A 41 -26.32 -16.95 -3.85
CA GLU A 41 -27.14 -17.58 -2.80
C GLU A 41 -28.59 -17.06 -2.85
N VAL A 42 -28.81 -15.75 -3.08
CA VAL A 42 -30.15 -15.16 -3.26
C VAL A 42 -30.87 -15.74 -4.48
N ALA A 43 -30.15 -15.87 -5.61
CA ALA A 43 -30.70 -16.45 -6.83
C ALA A 43 -31.05 -17.94 -6.65
N ALA A 44 -30.19 -18.70 -6.00
CA ALA A 44 -30.40 -20.12 -5.71
C ALA A 44 -31.60 -20.35 -4.78
N ALA A 45 -31.86 -19.44 -3.85
CA ALA A 45 -32.98 -19.52 -2.93
C ALA A 45 -34.36 -19.20 -3.58
N GLY A 46 -34.37 -18.66 -4.81
CA GLY A 46 -35.60 -18.29 -5.51
C GLY A 46 -36.46 -17.24 -4.78
N ARG A 47 -35.87 -16.48 -3.87
CA ARG A 47 -36.56 -15.47 -3.07
C ARG A 47 -36.63 -14.12 -3.79
N ALA A 48 -37.48 -13.21 -3.30
CA ALA A 48 -37.58 -11.85 -3.80
C ALA A 48 -36.22 -11.12 -3.76
N PRO A 49 -35.99 -10.11 -4.64
CA PRO A 49 -34.77 -9.33 -4.62
C PRO A 49 -34.49 -8.77 -3.22
N LEU A 50 -33.25 -8.89 -2.78
CA LEU A 50 -32.79 -8.41 -1.48
C LEU A 50 -32.10 -7.05 -1.67
N ALA A 51 -32.41 -6.06 -0.80
CA ALA A 51 -31.59 -4.85 -0.76
C ALA A 51 -30.17 -5.22 -0.30
N ALA A 52 -29.16 -4.69 -1.00
CA ALA A 52 -27.77 -4.96 -0.65
C ALA A 52 -27.44 -4.43 0.74
N PRO A 53 -26.73 -5.20 1.58
CA PRO A 53 -26.23 -4.70 2.85
C PRO A 53 -25.16 -3.62 2.61
N GLU A 54 -24.92 -2.78 3.61
CA GLU A 54 -23.77 -1.87 3.59
C GLU A 54 -22.47 -2.67 3.64
N MET A 55 -21.52 -2.31 2.79
CA MET A 55 -20.21 -2.97 2.70
C MET A 55 -19.10 -1.93 2.65
N LEU A 56 -18.11 -2.03 3.52
CA LEU A 56 -17.02 -1.08 3.66
C LEU A 56 -15.67 -1.80 3.70
N SER A 57 -14.62 -1.10 3.28
CA SER A 57 -13.27 -1.49 3.69
C SER A 57 -13.03 -1.03 5.14
N ILE A 58 -12.08 -1.65 5.82
CA ILE A 58 -11.70 -1.25 7.18
C ILE A 58 -11.29 0.23 7.23
N ASN A 59 -10.59 0.73 6.21
CA ASN A 59 -10.19 2.13 6.12
C ASN A 59 -11.40 3.07 5.95
N ASP A 60 -12.36 2.71 5.09
CA ASP A 60 -13.60 3.49 4.90
C ASP A 60 -14.43 3.51 6.20
N PHE A 61 -14.46 2.39 6.93
CA PHE A 61 -15.14 2.29 8.23
C PHE A 61 -14.52 3.24 9.26
N PHE A 62 -13.19 3.23 9.42
CA PHE A 62 -12.48 4.13 10.33
C PHE A 62 -12.66 5.61 9.93
N SER A 63 -12.56 5.92 8.65
CA SER A 63 -12.76 7.28 8.14
C SER A 63 -14.17 7.82 8.43
N ARG A 64 -15.20 7.00 8.24
CA ARG A 64 -16.59 7.40 8.55
C ARG A 64 -16.79 7.66 10.04
N LEU A 65 -16.29 6.80 10.91
CA LEU A 65 -16.44 6.93 12.36
C LEU A 65 -15.65 8.11 12.92
N SER A 66 -14.46 8.35 12.42
CA SER A 66 -13.64 9.50 12.84
C SER A 66 -14.16 10.83 12.34
N GLY A 67 -14.88 10.83 11.21
CA GLY A 67 -15.26 12.03 10.47
C GLY A 67 -14.10 12.71 9.74
N MET A 68 -12.92 12.07 9.69
CA MET A 68 -11.73 12.59 9.02
C MET A 68 -11.47 11.84 7.72
N ASN A 69 -11.01 12.57 6.70
CA ASN A 69 -10.61 12.00 5.41
C ASN A 69 -9.10 12.07 5.24
N THR A 70 -8.53 10.98 4.72
CA THR A 70 -7.10 10.94 4.39
C THR A 70 -6.77 11.84 3.21
N SER A 71 -5.66 12.55 3.32
CA SER A 71 -5.13 13.42 2.26
C SER A 71 -4.14 12.67 1.37
N GLY A 72 -3.99 13.14 0.13
CA GLY A 72 -3.05 12.53 -0.82
C GLY A 72 -1.60 12.66 -0.35
N ARG A 73 -0.78 11.62 -0.60
CA ARG A 73 0.60 11.50 -0.13
C ARG A 73 1.48 12.71 -0.47
N VAL A 74 1.41 13.23 -1.70
CA VAL A 74 2.20 14.39 -2.12
C VAL A 74 1.86 15.63 -1.28
N ARG A 75 0.56 15.85 -1.03
CA ARG A 75 0.11 16.98 -0.20
C ARG A 75 0.59 16.86 1.24
N LEU A 76 0.58 15.65 1.79
CA LEU A 76 1.11 15.37 3.14
C LEU A 76 2.62 15.60 3.21
N LEU A 77 3.38 15.21 2.18
CA LEU A 77 4.82 15.44 2.11
C LEU A 77 5.18 16.91 2.02
N VAL A 78 4.45 17.69 1.21
CA VAL A 78 4.67 19.15 1.14
C VAL A 78 4.38 19.80 2.49
N GLU A 79 3.29 19.41 3.15
CA GLU A 79 2.96 19.93 4.48
C GLU A 79 4.01 19.56 5.53
N LEU A 80 4.49 18.32 5.49
CA LEU A 80 5.56 17.86 6.38
C LEU A 80 6.86 18.67 6.15
N TYR A 81 7.18 18.95 4.89
CA TYR A 81 8.32 19.81 4.54
C TYR A 81 8.16 21.24 5.04
N GLU A 82 6.97 21.84 4.91
CA GLU A 82 6.70 23.19 5.45
C GLU A 82 6.88 23.23 6.98
N CYS A 83 6.41 22.20 7.70
CA CYS A 83 6.63 22.06 9.14
C CYS A 83 8.13 21.91 9.47
N TYR A 84 8.83 21.10 8.70
CA TYR A 84 10.27 20.90 8.85
C TYR A 84 11.06 22.21 8.65
N CYS A 85 10.75 22.99 7.61
CA CYS A 85 11.41 24.28 7.37
C CYS A 85 11.14 25.30 8.49
N ARG A 86 9.97 25.26 9.14
CA ARG A 86 9.69 26.12 10.30
C ARG A 86 10.56 25.77 11.52
N LEU A 87 10.84 24.48 11.70
CA LEU A 87 11.63 23.99 12.83
C LEU A 87 13.14 23.98 12.55
N ASN A 88 13.53 23.90 11.29
CA ASN A 88 14.93 23.92 10.85
C ASN A 88 15.17 25.05 9.83
N PRO A 89 15.67 26.22 10.26
CA PRO A 89 15.94 27.35 9.34
C PRO A 89 17.00 27.08 8.26
N LYS A 90 17.75 25.99 8.41
CA LYS A 90 18.77 25.54 7.45
C LYS A 90 18.32 24.25 6.74
N ALA A 91 17.00 24.07 6.57
CA ALA A 91 16.44 22.94 5.86
C ALA A 91 17.03 22.85 4.44
N GLU A 92 17.30 21.65 4.01
CA GLU A 92 17.65 21.31 2.63
C GLU A 92 16.46 21.58 1.69
N SER A 93 16.70 21.49 0.39
CA SER A 93 15.66 21.67 -0.63
C SER A 93 14.61 20.54 -0.59
N LEU A 94 13.42 20.80 -1.13
CA LEU A 94 12.31 19.81 -1.13
C LEU A 94 12.68 18.51 -1.82
N ASP A 95 13.47 18.54 -2.87
CA ASP A 95 13.91 17.38 -3.62
C ASP A 95 14.86 16.48 -2.82
N GLU A 96 15.68 17.04 -1.95
CA GLU A 96 16.52 16.29 -1.01
C GLU A 96 15.69 15.75 0.17
N PHE A 97 14.75 16.56 0.69
CA PHE A 97 13.88 16.20 1.78
C PHE A 97 12.91 15.06 1.44
N ILE A 98 12.36 15.05 0.22
CA ILE A 98 11.22 14.16 -0.15
C ILE A 98 11.52 12.70 0.10
N PHE A 99 12.79 12.30 -0.06
CA PHE A 99 13.21 10.92 0.12
C PHE A 99 13.06 10.43 1.57
N TRP A 100 13.58 11.17 2.52
CA TRP A 100 13.47 10.79 3.93
C TRP A 100 12.17 11.29 4.58
N GLY A 101 11.59 12.37 4.07
CA GLY A 101 10.27 12.84 4.48
C GLY A 101 9.17 11.81 4.22
N ASP A 102 9.29 11.06 3.12
CA ASP A 102 8.39 9.96 2.79
C ASP A 102 8.50 8.79 3.78
N ILE A 103 9.72 8.50 4.25
CA ILE A 103 9.97 7.51 5.31
C ILE A 103 9.35 7.98 6.63
N LEU A 104 9.59 9.24 7.02
CA LEU A 104 9.01 9.81 8.24
C LEU A 104 7.48 9.77 8.24
N LEU A 105 6.86 10.08 7.12
CA LEU A 105 5.41 9.99 6.99
C LEU A 105 4.91 8.57 7.25
N GLY A 106 5.65 7.57 6.77
CA GLY A 106 5.39 6.15 7.08
C GLY A 106 5.55 5.85 8.56
N ASP A 107 6.64 6.29 9.17
CA ASP A 107 6.94 6.05 10.59
C ASP A 107 5.92 6.73 11.52
N PHE A 108 5.52 7.98 11.23
CA PHE A 108 4.47 8.67 11.97
C PHE A 108 3.12 7.96 11.85
N ASN A 109 2.82 7.44 10.66
CA ASN A 109 1.64 6.63 10.44
C ASN A 109 1.63 5.36 11.32
N ASP A 110 2.76 4.68 11.44
CA ASP A 110 2.90 3.48 12.24
C ASP A 110 2.88 3.79 13.75
N VAL A 111 3.54 4.86 14.20
CA VAL A 111 3.47 5.35 15.58
C VAL A 111 2.01 5.52 16.02
N ASP A 112 1.18 6.08 15.14
CA ASP A 112 -0.24 6.29 15.43
C ASP A 112 -1.05 4.99 15.36
N LYS A 113 -0.89 4.17 14.34
CA LYS A 113 -1.62 2.91 14.19
C LYS A 113 -1.35 1.92 15.32
N TYR A 114 -0.11 1.90 15.82
CA TYR A 114 0.28 1.02 16.92
C TYR A 114 0.12 1.67 18.29
N MET A 115 -0.46 2.85 18.38
CA MET A 115 -0.71 3.58 19.65
C MET A 115 0.56 3.78 20.47
N VAL A 116 1.71 3.91 19.82
CA VAL A 116 2.99 4.17 20.49
C VAL A 116 2.97 5.57 21.09
N ASP A 117 3.46 5.71 22.33
CA ASP A 117 3.65 7.03 22.94
C ASP A 117 4.86 7.74 22.28
N PRO A 118 4.63 8.81 21.49
CA PRO A 118 5.71 9.50 20.80
C PRO A 118 6.72 10.12 21.78
N GLN A 119 6.26 10.56 22.96
CA GLN A 119 7.14 11.16 23.96
C GLN A 119 8.10 10.11 24.54
N GLN A 120 7.59 8.93 24.86
CA GLN A 120 8.44 7.84 25.36
C GLN A 120 9.37 7.32 24.27
N LEU A 121 8.85 7.15 23.04
CA LEU A 121 9.66 6.68 21.92
C LEU A 121 10.86 7.60 21.68
N PHE A 122 10.60 8.89 21.51
CA PHE A 122 11.66 9.85 21.18
C PHE A 122 12.55 10.21 22.39
N ARG A 123 12.04 10.13 23.63
CA ARG A 123 12.83 10.28 24.85
C ARG A 123 13.76 9.09 25.06
N ASN A 124 13.26 7.87 24.97
CA ASN A 124 14.07 6.65 25.16
C ASN A 124 15.27 6.61 24.22
N ILE A 125 15.15 7.18 23.05
CA ILE A 125 16.23 7.27 22.09
C ILE A 125 17.21 8.40 22.45
N SER A 126 16.75 9.48 23.05
CA SER A 126 17.59 10.54 23.63
C SER A 126 18.36 10.01 24.87
N ASP A 127 17.66 9.34 25.78
CA ASP A 127 18.23 8.77 27.01
C ASP A 127 19.17 7.56 26.73
N TYR A 128 18.91 6.81 25.66
CA TYR A 128 19.78 5.75 25.15
C TYR A 128 21.23 6.20 24.94
N ARG A 129 21.46 7.48 24.78
CA ARG A 129 22.79 8.07 24.61
C ARG A 129 23.46 8.54 25.87
N GLN A 130 22.69 8.92 26.88
CA GLN A 130 23.27 9.23 28.20
C GLN A 130 23.80 7.98 28.89
N LEU A 131 23.30 6.80 28.47
CA LEU A 131 23.57 5.49 29.05
C LEU A 131 24.44 4.60 28.15
N GLN A 132 25.53 5.14 27.61
CA GLN A 132 26.39 4.50 26.58
C GLN A 132 26.91 3.08 26.87
N ASP A 133 26.63 2.48 28.02
CA ASP A 133 27.20 1.20 28.46
C ASP A 133 26.20 0.09 28.81
N ASP A 134 24.90 0.29 28.79
CA ASP A 134 23.98 -0.77 29.23
C ASP A 134 22.64 -0.82 28.42
N TYR A 135 22.62 -1.70 27.42
CA TYR A 135 21.44 -1.96 26.55
C TYR A 135 20.39 -2.89 27.18
N THR A 136 20.53 -3.20 28.48
CA THR A 136 19.77 -4.29 29.11
C THR A 136 18.28 -4.01 29.32
N TYR A 137 17.87 -2.76 29.32
CA TYR A 137 16.46 -2.36 29.54
C TYR A 137 15.58 -2.32 28.29
N LEU A 138 16.17 -2.37 27.09
CA LEU A 138 15.42 -2.40 25.84
C LEU A 138 15.13 -3.85 25.45
N THR A 139 13.89 -4.11 25.04
CA THR A 139 13.54 -5.39 24.41
C THR A 139 14.24 -5.54 23.06
N ASP A 140 14.47 -6.77 22.63
CA ASP A 140 15.11 -7.02 21.33
C ASP A 140 14.32 -6.42 20.16
N THR A 141 12.99 -6.41 20.25
CA THR A 141 12.10 -5.77 19.29
C THR A 141 12.30 -4.25 19.23
N GLN A 142 12.50 -3.60 20.37
CA GLN A 142 12.80 -2.16 20.43
C GLN A 142 14.17 -1.84 19.84
N LYS A 143 15.17 -2.67 20.11
CA LYS A 143 16.51 -2.54 19.50
C LYS A 143 16.47 -2.71 17.99
N GLU A 144 15.69 -3.67 17.49
CA GLU A 144 15.52 -3.91 16.05
C GLU A 144 14.80 -2.73 15.37
N ALA A 145 13.76 -2.20 15.98
CA ALA A 145 13.03 -1.03 15.47
C ALA A 145 13.94 0.22 15.41
N ILE A 146 14.71 0.48 16.46
CA ILE A 146 15.69 1.57 16.50
C ILE A 146 16.77 1.39 15.43
N ASN A 147 17.32 0.20 15.27
CA ASN A 147 18.34 -0.08 14.26
C ASN A 147 17.79 -0.03 12.83
N ALA A 148 16.54 -0.42 12.62
CA ALA A 148 15.87 -0.29 11.33
C ALA A 148 15.68 1.19 10.97
N PHE A 149 15.20 1.99 11.90
CA PHE A 149 15.04 3.43 11.74
C PHE A 149 16.36 4.14 11.42
N ILE A 150 17.41 3.88 12.19
CA ILE A 150 18.75 4.48 11.97
C ILE A 150 19.29 4.16 10.57
N ARG A 151 19.01 2.97 10.04
CA ARG A 151 19.44 2.58 8.70
C ARG A 151 18.85 3.45 7.59
N HIS A 152 17.63 3.95 7.76
CA HIS A 152 16.96 4.80 6.78
C HIS A 152 17.61 6.18 6.59
N PHE A 153 18.33 6.66 7.60
CA PHE A 153 19.04 7.96 7.54
C PHE A 153 20.50 7.86 7.10
N LYS A 154 20.94 6.70 6.65
CA LYS A 154 22.29 6.46 6.12
C LYS A 154 22.22 6.14 4.63
N ASP A 155 23.12 6.75 3.86
CA ASP A 155 23.35 6.35 2.46
C ASP A 155 24.09 4.99 2.41
N ASP A 156 24.28 4.44 1.21
CA ASP A 156 25.00 3.18 0.98
C ASP A 156 26.46 3.22 1.47
N SER A 157 27.01 4.42 1.72
CA SER A 157 28.34 4.63 2.31
C SER A 157 28.31 4.73 3.84
N GLY A 158 27.11 4.66 4.46
CA GLY A 158 26.90 4.81 5.91
C GLY A 158 26.90 6.26 6.40
N LYS A 159 26.88 7.26 5.47
CA LYS A 159 26.84 8.67 5.78
C LYS A 159 25.37 9.12 5.99
N LEU A 160 25.12 9.99 6.98
CA LEU A 160 23.80 10.57 7.21
C LEU A 160 23.40 11.48 6.05
N THR A 161 22.18 11.28 5.53
CA THR A 161 21.62 11.98 4.38
C THR A 161 20.97 13.32 4.75
N VAL A 162 20.85 13.66 6.04
CA VAL A 162 20.22 14.89 6.51
C VAL A 162 21.26 15.98 6.76
N ASN A 163 21.10 17.14 6.12
CA ASN A 163 21.96 18.32 6.30
C ASN A 163 21.60 19.03 7.61
N ILE A 164 22.38 18.77 8.66
CA ILE A 164 22.30 19.52 9.92
C ILE A 164 23.66 20.15 10.16
N ASP A 165 23.67 21.49 10.17
CA ASP A 165 24.89 22.26 10.35
C ASP A 165 25.35 22.17 11.82
N THR A 166 26.39 21.39 12.04
CA THR A 166 27.14 21.38 13.29
C THR A 166 28.62 21.56 12.95
N ASP A 167 29.26 22.52 13.59
CA ASP A 167 30.71 22.72 13.50
C ASP A 167 31.52 21.52 14.02
N ASP A 168 30.87 20.54 14.64
CA ASP A 168 31.47 19.31 15.15
C ASP A 168 31.38 18.18 14.13
N ALA A 169 32.53 17.65 13.76
CA ALA A 169 32.69 16.46 12.91
C ALA A 169 32.14 15.15 13.54
N ASP A 170 31.36 15.22 14.59
CA ASP A 170 30.81 14.06 15.29
C ASP A 170 29.47 13.62 14.67
N VAL A 171 29.49 12.48 14.01
CA VAL A 171 28.30 11.75 13.55
C VAL A 171 27.23 11.62 14.64
N LYS A 172 27.67 11.55 15.90
CA LYS A 172 26.81 11.51 17.07
C LYS A 172 26.02 12.80 17.29
N GLY A 173 26.63 13.96 17.16
CA GLY A 173 25.95 15.25 17.31
C GLY A 173 24.84 15.44 16.27
N ARG A 174 25.11 15.09 15.02
CA ARG A 174 24.12 15.16 13.92
C ARG A 174 22.91 14.27 14.16
N PHE A 175 23.14 13.08 14.64
CA PHE A 175 22.06 12.14 14.95
C PHE A 175 21.15 12.65 16.09
N LEU A 176 21.71 13.24 17.17
CA LEU A 176 20.90 13.82 18.25
C LEU A 176 20.07 15.00 17.80
N LEU A 177 20.57 15.82 16.88
CA LEU A 177 19.84 16.94 16.35
C LEU A 177 18.60 16.48 15.57
N ILE A 178 18.72 15.43 14.75
CA ILE A 178 17.58 14.83 14.06
C ILE A 178 16.53 14.34 15.07
N TRP A 179 16.96 13.61 16.10
CA TRP A 179 16.05 13.09 17.12
C TRP A 179 15.35 14.18 17.91
N ASN A 180 16.07 15.21 18.29
CA ASN A 180 15.48 16.35 18.98
C ASN A 180 14.45 17.08 18.11
N LEU A 181 14.55 16.94 16.81
CA LEU A 181 13.61 17.53 15.85
C LEU A 181 12.37 16.66 15.63
N LEU A 182 12.46 15.32 15.75
CA LEU A 182 11.37 14.40 15.37
C LEU A 182 10.10 14.59 16.20
N LEU A 183 10.22 14.71 17.52
CA LEU A 183 9.06 14.95 18.38
C LEU A 183 8.38 16.30 18.15
N PRO A 184 9.11 17.43 18.06
CA PRO A 184 8.55 18.69 17.63
C PRO A 184 7.88 18.61 16.27
N LEU A 185 8.55 17.97 15.28
CA LEU A 185 8.03 17.82 13.93
C LEU A 185 6.74 16.97 13.89
N TYR A 186 6.69 15.86 14.60
CA TYR A 186 5.48 15.05 14.73
C TYR A 186 4.30 15.87 15.29
N LYS A 187 4.54 16.67 16.35
CA LYS A 187 3.51 17.49 16.98
C LYS A 187 3.05 18.62 16.04
N GLU A 188 4.01 19.40 15.53
CA GLU A 188 3.77 20.50 14.60
C GLU A 188 2.99 20.04 13.36
N PHE A 189 3.41 18.90 12.79
CA PHE A 189 2.75 18.31 11.64
C PHE A 189 1.31 17.90 11.95
N GLY A 190 1.08 17.22 13.07
CA GLY A 190 -0.26 16.84 13.51
C GLY A 190 -1.17 18.06 13.75
N GLU A 191 -0.66 19.13 14.34
CA GLU A 191 -1.39 20.39 14.57
C GLU A 191 -1.72 21.08 13.25
N SER A 192 -0.75 21.19 12.34
CA SER A 192 -0.92 21.79 11.02
C SER A 192 -1.95 21.05 10.19
N LEU A 193 -1.92 19.71 10.19
CA LEU A 193 -2.92 18.89 9.49
C LEU A 193 -4.33 19.09 10.05
N ARG A 194 -4.50 19.12 11.38
CA ARG A 194 -5.80 19.39 12.00
C ARG A 194 -6.34 20.77 11.61
N ALA A 195 -5.49 21.79 11.65
CA ALA A 195 -5.88 23.15 11.28
C ALA A 195 -6.32 23.26 9.80
N LYS A 196 -5.78 22.44 8.93
CA LYS A 196 -6.09 22.40 7.48
C LYS A 196 -7.17 21.38 7.12
N GLY A 197 -7.74 20.67 8.08
CA GLY A 197 -8.74 19.59 7.83
C GLY A 197 -8.14 18.42 7.04
N MET A 198 -6.85 18.15 7.22
CA MET A 198 -6.10 17.07 6.58
C MET A 198 -5.74 16.00 7.59
N ALA A 199 -5.55 14.77 7.12
CA ALA A 199 -5.04 13.67 7.95
C ALA A 199 -4.29 12.64 7.11
N TYR A 200 -3.34 11.94 7.72
CA TYR A 200 -2.84 10.66 7.23
C TYR A 200 -3.58 9.51 7.94
N GLU A 201 -3.45 8.31 7.43
CA GLU A 201 -4.28 7.17 7.86
C GLU A 201 -4.13 6.86 9.37
N GLY A 202 -2.90 6.79 9.89
CA GLY A 202 -2.65 6.56 11.33
C GLY A 202 -3.28 7.62 12.24
N MET A 203 -3.27 8.88 11.80
CA MET A 203 -3.93 9.98 12.51
C MET A 203 -5.46 9.80 12.58
N VAL A 204 -6.09 9.30 11.50
CA VAL A 204 -7.51 8.94 11.47
C VAL A 204 -7.79 7.82 12.48
N TYR A 205 -6.95 6.79 12.48
CA TYR A 205 -7.10 5.61 13.34
C TYR A 205 -6.93 5.97 14.82
N ARG A 206 -5.85 6.64 15.16
CA ARG A 206 -5.59 7.10 16.55
C ARG A 206 -6.65 8.08 17.02
N GLY A 207 -7.02 9.05 16.17
CA GLY A 207 -8.05 10.03 16.48
C GLY A 207 -9.40 9.39 16.80
N LEU A 208 -9.79 8.32 16.10
CA LEU A 208 -10.98 7.54 16.44
C LEU A 208 -10.85 6.87 17.80
N VAL A 209 -9.72 6.23 18.10
CA VAL A 209 -9.52 5.57 19.40
C VAL A 209 -9.58 6.59 20.54
N GLU A 210 -8.99 7.78 20.36
CA GLU A 210 -9.03 8.86 21.34
C GLU A 210 -10.47 9.41 21.52
N LYS A 211 -11.17 9.67 20.43
CA LYS A 211 -12.59 10.05 20.45
C LYS A 211 -13.45 9.06 21.25
N LEU A 212 -13.25 7.78 20.98
CA LEU A 212 -14.00 6.71 21.68
C LEU A 212 -13.60 6.51 23.15
N LYS A 213 -12.57 7.17 23.67
CA LYS A 213 -12.32 7.22 25.14
C LYS A 213 -13.29 8.17 25.84
N GLU A 214 -13.73 9.21 25.16
CA GLU A 214 -14.57 10.27 25.70
C GLU A 214 -16.05 10.09 25.33
N GLU A 215 -16.34 9.51 24.16
CA GLU A 215 -17.68 9.30 23.63
C GLU A 215 -18.13 7.85 23.77
N ASP A 216 -19.44 7.65 23.97
CA ASP A 216 -20.04 6.32 24.01
C ASP A 216 -20.06 5.70 22.60
N ILE A 217 -19.61 4.46 22.49
CA ILE A 217 -19.52 3.74 21.21
C ILE A 217 -20.91 3.55 20.55
N LEU A 218 -21.98 3.35 21.35
CA LEU A 218 -23.34 3.16 20.84
C LEU A 218 -23.85 4.44 20.20
N GLU A 219 -23.62 5.60 20.85
CA GLU A 219 -24.02 6.91 20.31
C GLU A 219 -23.28 7.21 19.01
N VAL A 220 -21.96 6.99 18.97
CA VAL A 220 -21.13 7.21 17.78
C VAL A 220 -21.60 6.31 16.64
N MET A 221 -21.81 5.02 16.91
CA MET A 221 -22.24 4.07 15.89
C MET A 221 -23.63 4.41 15.35
N HIS A 222 -24.58 4.74 16.22
CA HIS A 222 -25.94 5.10 15.81
C HIS A 222 -26.00 6.42 15.01
N ALA A 223 -25.14 7.38 15.34
CA ALA A 223 -25.05 8.64 14.60
C ALA A 223 -24.53 8.45 13.16
N VAL A 224 -23.55 7.54 12.97
CA VAL A 224 -22.90 7.30 11.67
C VAL A 224 -23.65 6.24 10.85
N PHE A 225 -24.21 5.23 11.52
CA PHE A 225 -24.87 4.07 10.95
C PHE A 225 -26.28 3.88 11.56
N PRO A 226 -27.24 4.76 11.21
CA PRO A 226 -28.56 4.76 11.87
C PRO A 226 -29.47 3.58 11.48
N ARG A 227 -29.12 2.81 10.46
CA ARG A 227 -29.90 1.66 9.95
C ARG A 227 -29.30 0.31 10.31
N GLU A 228 -28.02 0.29 10.60
CA GLU A 228 -27.23 -0.91 10.84
C GLU A 228 -27.28 -1.26 12.35
N GLU A 229 -27.69 -2.48 12.66
CA GLU A 229 -27.78 -2.99 14.03
C GLU A 229 -26.54 -3.76 14.45
N SER A 230 -25.78 -4.30 13.50
CA SER A 230 -24.54 -5.03 13.77
C SER A 230 -23.49 -4.90 12.66
N PHE A 231 -22.23 -5.12 13.01
CA PHE A 231 -21.06 -4.92 12.18
C PHE A 231 -20.29 -6.23 12.08
N VAL A 232 -20.18 -6.76 10.87
CA VAL A 232 -19.55 -8.05 10.59
C VAL A 232 -18.19 -7.84 9.99
N PHE A 233 -17.14 -8.21 10.71
CA PHE A 233 -15.73 -8.11 10.25
C PHE A 233 -15.32 -9.41 9.58
N VAL A 234 -14.99 -9.34 8.29
CA VAL A 234 -14.82 -10.53 7.43
C VAL A 234 -13.41 -10.59 6.87
N GLY A 235 -12.69 -11.67 7.17
CA GLY A 235 -11.42 -12.02 6.54
C GLY A 235 -10.26 -11.06 6.84
N LEU A 236 -10.30 -10.36 7.97
CA LEU A 236 -9.16 -9.61 8.48
C LEU A 236 -8.07 -10.58 8.97
N ASN A 237 -6.81 -10.12 9.03
CA ASN A 237 -5.70 -10.94 9.51
C ASN A 237 -4.82 -10.16 10.49
N ALA A 238 -3.78 -9.46 10.03
CA ALA A 238 -2.94 -8.65 10.89
C ALA A 238 -3.69 -7.38 11.32
N LEU A 239 -4.00 -7.28 12.61
CA LEU A 239 -4.66 -6.11 13.19
C LEU A 239 -3.63 -5.22 13.89
N ASN A 240 -3.68 -3.91 13.61
CA ASN A 240 -2.93 -2.93 14.39
C ASN A 240 -3.63 -2.63 15.74
N GLU A 241 -2.97 -1.91 16.63
CA GLU A 241 -3.49 -1.67 17.98
C GLU A 241 -4.72 -0.76 17.99
N CYS A 242 -4.83 0.20 17.05
CA CYS A 242 -6.03 1.00 16.89
C CYS A 242 -7.22 0.15 16.48
N GLU A 243 -7.04 -0.75 15.50
CA GLU A 243 -8.09 -1.69 15.07
C GLU A 243 -8.54 -2.56 16.24
N LYS A 244 -7.59 -3.20 16.94
CA LYS A 244 -7.92 -4.02 18.12
C LYS A 244 -8.69 -3.22 19.17
N ALA A 245 -8.29 -1.98 19.45
CA ALA A 245 -8.97 -1.13 20.43
C ALA A 245 -10.44 -0.85 20.06
N VAL A 246 -10.71 -0.52 18.80
CA VAL A 246 -12.07 -0.28 18.30
C VAL A 246 -12.89 -1.57 18.28
N LEU A 247 -12.30 -2.67 17.77
CA LEU A 247 -12.97 -3.98 17.73
C LEU A 247 -13.32 -4.49 19.13
N ARG A 248 -12.45 -4.28 20.14
CA ARG A 248 -12.75 -4.61 21.54
C ARG A 248 -13.97 -3.84 22.06
N LYS A 249 -14.06 -2.55 21.76
CA LYS A 249 -15.20 -1.73 22.18
C LYS A 249 -16.51 -2.21 21.52
N LEU A 250 -16.48 -2.46 20.22
CA LEU A 250 -17.63 -2.96 19.47
C LEU A 250 -18.08 -4.34 19.95
N ARG A 251 -17.13 -5.25 20.20
CA ARG A 251 -17.39 -6.58 20.77
C ARG A 251 -18.04 -6.45 22.15
N ASN A 252 -17.50 -5.61 23.03
CA ASN A 252 -18.00 -5.43 24.39
C ASN A 252 -19.41 -4.79 24.41
N ALA A 253 -19.73 -3.98 23.40
CA ALA A 253 -21.06 -3.42 23.18
C ALA A 253 -22.02 -4.40 22.46
N SER A 254 -21.59 -5.62 22.14
CA SER A 254 -22.34 -6.61 21.37
C SER A 254 -22.78 -6.13 19.97
N LEU A 255 -22.02 -5.21 19.39
CA LEU A 255 -22.27 -4.67 18.06
C LEU A 255 -21.46 -5.38 16.96
N ALA A 256 -20.44 -6.18 17.31
CA ALA A 256 -19.52 -6.77 16.35
C ALA A 256 -19.64 -8.29 16.30
N GLU A 257 -19.61 -8.83 15.09
CA GLU A 257 -19.45 -10.23 14.76
C GLU A 257 -18.18 -10.42 13.92
N PHE A 258 -17.49 -11.55 14.08
CA PHE A 258 -16.21 -11.80 13.43
C PHE A 258 -16.23 -13.07 12.61
N CYS A 259 -15.77 -13.00 11.38
CA CYS A 259 -15.64 -14.10 10.45
C CYS A 259 -14.18 -14.21 10.00
N TRP A 260 -13.45 -15.17 10.58
CA TRP A 260 -12.05 -15.43 10.30
C TRP A 260 -11.89 -16.57 9.32
N ASP A 261 -11.01 -16.39 8.34
CA ASP A 261 -10.60 -17.45 7.42
C ASP A 261 -9.39 -18.20 7.99
N TRP A 262 -9.63 -19.36 8.60
CA TRP A 262 -8.58 -20.14 9.25
C TRP A 262 -8.84 -21.63 9.25
N SER A 263 -7.77 -22.39 9.39
CA SER A 263 -7.80 -23.84 9.55
C SER A 263 -7.30 -24.27 10.93
N GLY A 264 -8.06 -25.14 11.59
CA GLY A 264 -7.75 -25.59 12.95
C GLY A 264 -6.39 -26.26 13.09
N ASP A 265 -5.92 -26.97 12.07
CA ASP A 265 -4.63 -27.66 12.11
C ASP A 265 -3.47 -26.68 11.93
N MET A 266 -3.62 -25.71 11.04
CA MET A 266 -2.59 -24.67 10.81
C MET A 266 -2.43 -23.72 12.00
N ILE A 267 -3.50 -23.39 12.71
CA ILE A 267 -3.44 -22.53 13.91
C ILE A 267 -2.72 -23.22 15.08
N ARG A 268 -2.88 -24.56 15.18
CA ARG A 268 -2.29 -25.34 16.28
C ARG A 268 -0.79 -25.59 16.12
N ASP A 269 -0.26 -25.44 14.91
CA ASP A 269 1.15 -25.61 14.65
C ASP A 269 1.93 -24.31 15.02
N PRO A 270 2.73 -24.31 16.09
CA PRO A 270 3.50 -23.15 16.51
C PRO A 270 4.62 -22.77 15.53
N GLN A 271 5.01 -23.69 14.64
CA GLN A 271 6.01 -23.43 13.59
C GLN A 271 5.40 -22.75 12.36
N ASN A 272 4.08 -22.81 12.22
CA ASN A 272 3.38 -22.18 11.10
C ASN A 272 3.19 -20.66 11.33
N ARG A 273 4.14 -19.88 10.84
CA ARG A 273 4.10 -18.42 10.96
C ARG A 273 2.93 -17.76 10.20
N SER A 274 2.33 -18.43 9.23
CA SER A 274 1.18 -17.87 8.50
C SER A 274 -0.05 -17.67 9.39
N SER A 275 -0.15 -18.42 10.48
CA SER A 275 -1.24 -18.32 11.45
C SER A 275 -0.92 -17.48 12.70
N PHE A 276 0.23 -16.79 12.71
CA PHE A 276 0.71 -16.06 13.88
C PHE A 276 -0.33 -15.06 14.41
N PHE A 277 -0.82 -14.17 13.55
CA PHE A 277 -1.83 -13.18 13.97
C PHE A 277 -3.19 -13.83 14.22
N MET A 278 -3.54 -14.82 13.41
CA MET A 278 -4.85 -15.48 13.48
C MET A 278 -5.06 -16.21 14.80
N SER A 279 -4.01 -16.81 15.34
CA SER A 279 -4.11 -17.55 16.61
C SER A 279 -4.55 -16.64 17.78
N ASP A 280 -4.14 -15.38 17.77
CA ASP A 280 -4.52 -14.40 18.79
C ASP A 280 -5.87 -13.77 18.50
N ASN A 281 -6.15 -13.47 17.22
CA ASN A 281 -7.43 -12.91 16.80
C ASN A 281 -8.60 -13.81 17.16
N VAL A 282 -8.51 -15.12 16.89
CA VAL A 282 -9.59 -16.08 17.18
C VAL A 282 -9.83 -16.22 18.70
N LYS A 283 -8.80 -16.09 19.53
CA LYS A 283 -8.95 -16.11 20.99
C LYS A 283 -9.62 -14.85 21.50
N GLU A 284 -9.23 -13.71 20.97
CA GLU A 284 -9.71 -12.41 21.45
C GLU A 284 -11.10 -12.05 20.85
N PHE A 285 -11.32 -12.38 19.58
CA PHE A 285 -12.54 -12.05 18.85
C PHE A 285 -13.21 -13.33 18.37
N PRO A 286 -14.19 -13.85 19.11
CA PRO A 286 -14.82 -15.13 18.81
C PRO A 286 -15.46 -15.19 17.42
N GLN A 287 -15.27 -16.30 16.74
CA GLN A 287 -15.87 -16.59 15.45
C GLN A 287 -17.39 -16.64 15.52
N ALA A 288 -18.08 -15.96 14.60
CA ALA A 288 -19.55 -15.93 14.53
C ALA A 288 -20.14 -17.28 14.11
N PHE A 289 -19.46 -18.01 13.24
CA PHE A 289 -19.84 -19.37 12.82
C PHE A 289 -18.60 -20.22 12.56
N ARG A 290 -18.74 -21.53 12.59
CA ARG A 290 -17.65 -22.42 12.19
C ARG A 290 -17.66 -22.56 10.67
N PRO A 291 -16.58 -22.21 9.96
CA PRO A 291 -16.43 -22.57 8.56
C PRO A 291 -16.53 -24.08 8.41
N ASP A 292 -17.08 -24.55 7.29
CA ASP A 292 -17.20 -26.00 7.01
C ASP A 292 -15.84 -26.66 7.14
N PRO A 293 -15.71 -27.69 7.99
CA PRO A 293 -14.45 -28.38 8.19
C PRO A 293 -14.07 -29.30 7.02
N GLU A 294 -14.84 -29.27 5.91
CA GLU A 294 -14.58 -30.11 4.75
C GLU A 294 -13.15 -30.02 4.30
N GLY A 295 -12.45 -30.99 4.78
CA GLY A 295 -11.15 -31.48 4.42
C GLY A 295 -10.24 -30.46 3.72
N LEU A 296 -9.36 -29.83 4.46
CA LEU A 296 -8.13 -29.30 3.87
C LEU A 296 -7.42 -30.49 3.20
N ALA A 297 -7.76 -30.74 1.93
CA ALA A 297 -6.92 -31.60 1.12
C ALA A 297 -5.53 -30.94 1.15
N ILE A 298 -4.52 -31.69 1.59
CA ILE A 298 -3.13 -31.21 1.54
C ILE A 298 -2.86 -30.86 0.08
N PRO A 299 -2.52 -29.57 -0.21
CA PRO A 299 -2.31 -29.15 -1.58
C PRO A 299 -1.11 -29.88 -2.16
N ARG A 300 -1.18 -30.28 -3.43
CA ARG A 300 -0.01 -30.79 -4.14
C ARG A 300 0.93 -29.62 -4.42
N ILE A 301 2.09 -29.63 -3.78
CA ILE A 301 3.11 -28.56 -3.93
C ILE A 301 4.22 -29.05 -4.87
N ASN A 302 4.45 -28.30 -5.94
CA ASN A 302 5.58 -28.52 -6.84
C ASN A 302 6.55 -27.34 -6.69
N VAL A 303 7.80 -27.63 -6.35
CA VAL A 303 8.86 -26.61 -6.20
C VAL A 303 9.79 -26.68 -7.40
N LEU A 304 9.89 -25.58 -8.15
CA LEU A 304 10.78 -25.45 -9.30
C LEU A 304 11.89 -24.45 -8.99
N SER A 305 13.15 -24.92 -9.02
CA SER A 305 14.30 -24.04 -8.86
C SER A 305 14.72 -23.48 -10.23
N ILE A 306 14.70 -22.15 -10.35
CA ILE A 306 15.05 -21.44 -11.58
C ILE A 306 16.10 -20.39 -11.25
N ALA A 307 17.23 -20.43 -11.91
CA ALA A 307 18.42 -19.63 -11.59
C ALA A 307 18.26 -18.11 -11.81
N SER A 308 17.22 -17.68 -12.53
CA SER A 308 17.01 -16.26 -12.88
C SER A 308 15.57 -15.85 -12.58
N SER A 309 15.38 -14.68 -11.97
CA SER A 309 14.04 -14.10 -11.73
C SER A 309 13.25 -13.95 -13.05
N VAL A 310 13.88 -13.46 -14.12
CA VAL A 310 13.25 -13.35 -15.46
C VAL A 310 13.04 -14.72 -16.11
N GLY A 311 13.80 -15.73 -15.71
CA GLY A 311 13.60 -17.12 -16.17
C GLY A 311 12.32 -17.77 -15.62
N GLN A 312 11.84 -17.31 -14.45
CA GLN A 312 10.63 -17.84 -13.83
C GLN A 312 9.39 -17.63 -14.70
N PRO A 313 9.06 -16.42 -15.18
CA PRO A 313 7.93 -16.20 -16.08
C PRO A 313 7.99 -17.05 -17.36
N LYS A 314 9.17 -17.31 -17.90
CA LYS A 314 9.32 -18.13 -19.12
C LYS A 314 8.87 -19.58 -18.96
N ARG A 315 8.77 -20.07 -17.73
CA ARG A 315 8.22 -21.44 -17.45
C ARG A 315 6.71 -21.44 -17.30
N LEU A 316 6.09 -20.27 -17.22
CA LEU A 316 4.66 -20.14 -17.01
C LEU A 316 3.81 -20.80 -18.09
N PRO A 317 4.12 -20.71 -19.41
CA PRO A 317 3.37 -21.38 -20.44
C PRO A 317 3.33 -22.91 -20.24
N ASP A 318 4.45 -23.52 -19.83
CA ASP A 318 4.52 -24.96 -19.60
C ASP A 318 3.70 -25.37 -18.38
N ILE A 319 3.74 -24.55 -17.31
CA ILE A 319 2.94 -24.77 -16.10
C ILE A 319 1.44 -24.65 -16.40
N ILE A 320 1.04 -23.63 -17.17
CA ILE A 320 -0.37 -23.43 -17.57
C ILE A 320 -0.85 -24.61 -18.42
N ARG A 321 -0.06 -25.12 -19.36
CA ARG A 321 -0.41 -26.32 -20.14
C ARG A 321 -0.58 -27.54 -19.25
N GLN A 322 0.32 -27.75 -18.29
CA GLN A 322 0.16 -28.84 -17.30
C GLN A 322 -1.12 -28.70 -16.48
N VAL A 323 -1.49 -27.48 -16.08
CA VAL A 323 -2.76 -27.21 -15.38
C VAL A 323 -3.94 -27.51 -16.32
N ALA A 324 -3.88 -27.11 -17.58
CA ALA A 324 -4.89 -27.40 -18.58
C ALA A 324 -5.09 -28.91 -18.76
N ASP A 325 -3.99 -29.66 -18.86
CA ASP A 325 -4.04 -31.13 -18.99
C ASP A 325 -4.71 -31.80 -17.76
N MET A 326 -4.40 -31.29 -16.56
CA MET A 326 -4.92 -31.87 -15.32
C MET A 326 -6.40 -31.54 -15.05
N TYR A 327 -6.83 -30.32 -15.40
CA TYR A 327 -8.13 -29.80 -14.93
C TYR A 327 -9.05 -29.30 -16.03
N ALA A 328 -8.55 -29.03 -17.23
CA ALA A 328 -9.32 -28.45 -18.35
C ALA A 328 -9.35 -29.33 -19.61
N GLY A 329 -8.99 -30.62 -19.48
CA GLY A 329 -8.97 -31.58 -20.60
C GLY A 329 -7.98 -31.19 -21.72
N GLY A 330 -6.89 -30.52 -21.41
CA GLY A 330 -5.87 -30.04 -22.33
C GLY A 330 -6.17 -28.71 -23.02
N ASP A 331 -7.31 -28.09 -22.73
CA ASP A 331 -7.72 -26.82 -23.33
C ASP A 331 -7.22 -25.63 -22.52
N VAL A 332 -6.14 -24.98 -22.97
CA VAL A 332 -5.51 -23.84 -22.32
C VAL A 332 -6.46 -22.63 -22.20
N SER A 333 -7.38 -22.45 -23.16
CA SER A 333 -8.34 -21.34 -23.13
C SER A 333 -9.35 -21.40 -21.99
N LYS A 334 -9.50 -22.58 -21.37
CA LYS A 334 -10.39 -22.79 -20.21
C LYS A 334 -9.69 -22.61 -18.87
N VAL A 335 -8.38 -22.43 -18.86
CA VAL A 335 -7.64 -22.14 -17.65
C VAL A 335 -7.92 -20.69 -17.22
N GLY A 336 -8.53 -20.52 -16.04
CA GLY A 336 -8.82 -19.20 -15.49
C GLY A 336 -10.11 -18.53 -15.91
N THR A 337 -11.00 -19.22 -16.68
CA THR A 337 -12.32 -18.68 -17.02
C THR A 337 -13.24 -18.66 -15.78
N PHE A 338 -13.58 -17.47 -15.33
CA PHE A 338 -14.53 -17.28 -14.22
C PHE A 338 -15.90 -17.90 -14.56
N GLY A 339 -16.33 -18.85 -13.73
CA GLY A 339 -17.70 -19.37 -13.76
C GLY A 339 -17.94 -20.63 -14.58
N ASN A 340 -16.95 -21.16 -15.26
CA ASN A 340 -16.97 -22.54 -15.77
C ASN A 340 -16.26 -23.46 -14.78
N GLU A 341 -16.58 -24.77 -14.81
CA GLU A 341 -15.88 -25.80 -14.02
C GLU A 341 -14.38 -25.96 -14.38
N GLY A 342 -13.80 -24.96 -15.05
CA GLY A 342 -12.38 -24.83 -15.34
C GLY A 342 -11.59 -24.41 -14.11
N ALA A 343 -10.32 -24.76 -14.06
CA ALA A 343 -9.44 -24.45 -12.96
C ALA A 343 -9.27 -22.92 -12.81
N ASP A 344 -9.76 -22.35 -11.72
CA ASP A 344 -9.42 -20.99 -11.32
C ASP A 344 -7.90 -20.95 -11.04
N CYS A 345 -7.15 -20.22 -11.85
CA CYS A 345 -5.71 -20.11 -11.77
C CYS A 345 -5.31 -18.72 -11.26
N ALA A 346 -4.51 -18.68 -10.20
CA ALA A 346 -3.94 -17.45 -9.69
C ALA A 346 -2.41 -17.46 -9.80
N ILE A 347 -1.84 -16.41 -10.38
CA ILE A 347 -0.40 -16.18 -10.42
C ILE A 347 -0.08 -15.15 -9.35
N VAL A 348 0.64 -15.56 -8.30
CA VAL A 348 1.04 -14.69 -7.20
C VAL A 348 2.48 -14.23 -7.41
N LEU A 349 2.70 -12.91 -7.43
CA LEU A 349 4.00 -12.28 -7.62
C LEU A 349 4.49 -11.64 -6.32
N PRO A 350 5.43 -12.26 -5.61
CA PRO A 350 6.09 -11.61 -4.46
C PRO A 350 6.94 -10.40 -4.87
N ASP A 351 7.48 -10.42 -6.09
CA ASP A 351 8.20 -9.30 -6.71
C ASP A 351 7.35 -8.70 -7.83
N GLU A 352 6.85 -7.49 -7.61
CA GLU A 352 5.98 -6.78 -8.55
C GLU A 352 6.69 -6.42 -9.88
N ASN A 353 8.03 -6.35 -9.90
CA ASN A 353 8.80 -6.08 -11.11
C ASN A 353 8.64 -7.20 -12.16
N LEU A 354 8.22 -8.40 -11.74
CA LEU A 354 7.95 -9.52 -12.62
C LEU A 354 6.61 -9.44 -13.36
N LEU A 355 5.76 -8.44 -13.06
CA LEU A 355 4.46 -8.31 -13.71
C LEU A 355 4.55 -8.26 -15.24
N LYS A 356 5.38 -7.38 -15.81
CA LYS A 356 5.56 -7.30 -17.27
C LYS A 356 6.08 -8.60 -17.90
N PRO A 357 7.16 -9.22 -17.39
CA PRO A 357 7.61 -10.52 -17.86
C PRO A 357 6.52 -11.61 -17.79
N VAL A 358 5.72 -11.61 -16.73
CA VAL A 358 4.61 -12.57 -16.59
C VAL A 358 3.55 -12.34 -17.64
N LEU A 359 3.06 -11.11 -17.81
CA LEU A 359 2.04 -10.78 -18.82
C LEU A 359 2.48 -11.17 -20.24
N ASN A 360 3.77 -10.95 -20.56
CA ASN A 360 4.33 -11.34 -21.86
C ASN A 360 4.57 -12.85 -22.01
N SER A 361 4.41 -13.62 -20.94
CA SER A 361 4.60 -15.08 -20.95
C SER A 361 3.29 -15.85 -20.86
N ILE A 362 2.15 -15.18 -20.69
CA ILE A 362 0.84 -15.83 -20.72
C ILE A 362 0.53 -16.25 -22.14
N PRO A 363 0.08 -17.51 -22.37
CA PRO A 363 -0.33 -17.97 -23.69
C PRO A 363 -1.44 -17.11 -24.31
N GLU A 364 -1.37 -16.87 -25.62
CA GLU A 364 -2.37 -16.06 -26.38
C GLU A 364 -3.78 -16.66 -26.36
N GLU A 365 -3.87 -17.96 -26.11
CA GLU A 365 -5.14 -18.67 -25.98
C GLU A 365 -5.96 -18.23 -24.75
N ILE A 366 -5.33 -17.55 -23.79
CA ILE A 366 -6.00 -17.00 -22.61
C ILE A 366 -6.38 -15.54 -22.90
N SER A 367 -7.68 -15.33 -23.17
CA SER A 367 -8.24 -14.03 -23.54
C SER A 367 -8.48 -13.11 -22.34
N ASP A 368 -8.78 -13.69 -21.17
CA ASP A 368 -9.23 -12.94 -20.00
C ASP A 368 -8.23 -13.02 -18.85
N ILE A 369 -7.65 -11.86 -18.51
CA ILE A 369 -6.66 -11.74 -17.43
C ILE A 369 -7.10 -10.66 -16.46
N ASN A 370 -7.21 -11.00 -15.19
CA ASN A 370 -7.46 -10.03 -14.13
C ASN A 370 -6.15 -9.65 -13.43
N VAL A 371 -5.63 -8.47 -13.73
CA VAL A 371 -4.43 -7.93 -13.07
C VAL A 371 -4.83 -7.11 -11.86
N THR A 372 -4.31 -7.51 -10.70
CA THR A 372 -4.68 -6.91 -9.41
C THR A 372 -3.58 -6.04 -8.82
N MET A 373 -2.43 -6.04 -9.45
CA MET A 373 -1.26 -5.24 -9.06
C MET A 373 -1.22 -3.95 -9.88
N GLY A 374 -0.76 -2.85 -9.27
CA GLY A 374 -0.47 -1.63 -10.00
C GLY A 374 0.81 -1.79 -10.82
N LEU A 375 0.82 -1.24 -12.03
CA LEU A 375 2.07 -1.08 -12.78
C LEU A 375 2.73 0.23 -12.30
N PRO A 376 3.97 0.20 -11.77
CA PRO A 376 4.66 1.42 -11.38
C PRO A 376 4.80 2.38 -12.58
N MET A 377 4.40 3.63 -12.41
CA MET A 377 4.46 4.65 -13.47
C MET A 377 5.88 4.78 -14.05
N LYS A 378 6.92 4.60 -13.21
CA LYS A 378 8.34 4.59 -13.64
C LYS A 378 8.68 3.55 -14.71
N SER A 379 7.83 2.53 -14.87
CA SER A 379 7.99 1.48 -15.90
C SER A 379 7.24 1.80 -17.19
N SER A 380 6.57 2.95 -17.27
CA SER A 380 5.81 3.38 -18.44
C SER A 380 6.65 4.27 -19.38
N SER A 381 6.36 4.22 -20.67
CA SER A 381 6.95 5.14 -21.66
C SER A 381 6.62 6.61 -21.37
N LEU A 382 5.47 6.87 -20.74
CA LEU A 382 5.11 8.23 -20.29
C LEU A 382 6.10 8.77 -19.25
N TYR A 383 6.47 7.97 -18.26
CA TYR A 383 7.46 8.37 -17.26
C TYR A 383 8.83 8.68 -17.90
N VAL A 384 9.27 7.83 -18.83
CA VAL A 384 10.54 8.05 -19.55
C VAL A 384 10.48 9.39 -20.29
N MET A 385 9.43 9.63 -21.08
CA MET A 385 9.23 10.90 -21.80
C MET A 385 9.22 12.11 -20.85
N MET A 386 8.51 12.02 -19.72
CA MET A 386 8.45 13.11 -18.73
C MET A 386 9.82 13.35 -18.07
N SER A 387 10.58 12.28 -17.80
CA SER A 387 11.95 12.37 -17.26
C SER A 387 12.91 13.00 -18.26
N ASP A 388 12.80 12.64 -19.55
CA ASP A 388 13.60 13.24 -20.63
C ASP A 388 13.25 14.71 -20.81
N LEU A 389 11.96 15.07 -20.77
CA LEU A 389 11.51 16.46 -20.81
C LEU A 389 12.05 17.28 -19.61
N ALA A 390 12.00 16.71 -18.41
CA ALA A 390 12.58 17.32 -17.23
C ALA A 390 14.11 17.51 -17.37
N ALA A 391 14.81 16.51 -17.90
CA ALA A 391 16.26 16.59 -18.15
C ALA A 391 16.59 17.70 -19.17
N VAL A 392 15.79 17.86 -20.24
CA VAL A 392 15.94 18.95 -21.19
C VAL A 392 15.83 20.31 -20.50
N GLN A 393 14.86 20.49 -19.58
CA GLN A 393 14.63 21.72 -18.85
C GLN A 393 15.75 22.00 -17.81
N LEU A 394 16.09 21.00 -17.01
CA LEU A 394 17.09 21.14 -15.93
C LEU A 394 18.50 21.46 -16.45
N HIS A 395 18.85 20.99 -17.64
CA HIS A 395 20.17 21.22 -18.27
C HIS A 395 20.15 22.34 -19.32
N ALA A 396 19.05 23.07 -19.40
CA ALA A 396 18.97 24.23 -20.28
C ALA A 396 19.88 25.37 -19.79
N VAL A 397 20.57 26.03 -20.70
CA VAL A 397 21.50 27.13 -20.39
C VAL A 397 21.03 28.42 -21.07
N LEU A 398 20.90 29.50 -20.31
CA LEU A 398 20.56 30.81 -20.84
C LEU A 398 21.83 31.49 -21.37
N LYS A 399 21.90 31.73 -22.69
CA LYS A 399 23.01 32.44 -23.34
C LYS A 399 22.46 33.63 -24.16
N LYS A 400 22.96 34.84 -23.91
CA LYS A 400 22.54 36.07 -24.64
C LYS A 400 21.01 36.25 -24.71
N GLY A 401 20.30 35.91 -23.63
CA GLY A 401 18.84 36.04 -23.54
C GLY A 401 18.03 34.95 -24.24
N LYS A 402 18.68 33.90 -24.74
CA LYS A 402 18.01 32.74 -25.38
C LYS A 402 18.37 31.44 -24.66
N TRP A 403 17.38 30.54 -24.53
CA TRP A 403 17.61 29.22 -23.99
C TRP A 403 18.31 28.32 -25.02
N HIS A 404 19.26 27.53 -24.52
CA HIS A 404 19.98 26.54 -25.30
C HIS A 404 19.86 25.22 -24.60
N PHE A 405 19.52 24.18 -25.34
CA PHE A 405 19.26 22.84 -24.83
C PHE A 405 20.38 21.87 -25.23
N TYR A 406 20.82 21.05 -24.29
CA TYR A 406 21.88 20.10 -24.55
C TYR A 406 21.37 18.94 -25.44
N HIS A 407 22.07 18.65 -26.51
CA HIS A 407 21.63 17.77 -27.57
C HIS A 407 21.27 16.35 -27.09
N LYS A 408 22.00 15.75 -26.13
CA LYS A 408 21.72 14.37 -25.66
C LYS A 408 20.32 14.26 -25.09
N HIS A 409 19.92 15.16 -24.20
CA HIS A 409 18.57 15.14 -23.60
C HIS A 409 17.47 15.36 -24.64
N LEU A 410 17.72 16.20 -25.67
CA LEU A 410 16.78 16.32 -26.79
C LEU A 410 16.71 15.03 -27.61
N TRP A 411 17.83 14.32 -27.81
CA TRP A 411 17.82 13.07 -28.56
C TRP A 411 17.04 11.97 -27.80
N ASP A 412 17.21 11.88 -26.49
CA ASP A 412 16.45 10.95 -25.67
C ASP A 412 14.96 11.24 -25.78
N LEU A 413 14.54 12.50 -25.64
CA LEU A 413 13.14 12.93 -25.78
C LEU A 413 12.59 12.62 -27.19
N PHE A 414 13.33 12.94 -28.27
CA PHE A 414 12.90 12.69 -29.64
C PHE A 414 12.89 11.20 -30.01
N ALA A 415 13.64 10.37 -29.30
CA ALA A 415 13.63 8.94 -29.48
C ALA A 415 12.44 8.26 -28.76
N SER A 416 11.77 8.94 -27.84
CA SER A 416 10.64 8.38 -27.11
C SER A 416 9.51 7.99 -28.07
N GLU A 417 8.87 6.85 -27.82
CA GLU A 417 7.78 6.34 -28.66
C GLU A 417 6.60 7.32 -28.71
N ILE A 418 6.26 7.91 -27.56
CA ILE A 418 5.15 8.87 -27.45
C ILE A 418 5.43 10.12 -28.30
N PHE A 419 6.66 10.67 -28.22
CA PHE A 419 7.03 11.82 -29.03
C PHE A 419 6.94 11.48 -30.54
N ARG A 420 7.52 10.34 -30.95
CA ARG A 420 7.50 9.92 -32.37
C ARG A 420 6.09 9.66 -32.89
N SER A 421 5.19 9.14 -32.07
CA SER A 421 3.81 8.90 -32.49
C SER A 421 2.97 10.18 -32.58
N ALA A 422 3.34 11.24 -31.85
CA ALA A 422 2.66 12.53 -31.84
C ALA A 422 3.26 13.55 -32.85
N ALA A 423 4.49 13.32 -33.32
CA ALA A 423 5.20 14.22 -34.21
C ALA A 423 4.58 14.19 -35.63
N ASP A 424 4.23 15.36 -36.14
CA ASP A 424 3.85 15.54 -37.51
C ASP A 424 5.06 15.61 -38.47
N GLU A 425 4.81 15.69 -39.79
CA GLU A 425 5.88 15.77 -40.79
C GLU A 425 6.79 16.99 -40.58
N GLN A 426 6.23 18.12 -40.17
CA GLN A 426 6.97 19.35 -39.94
C GLN A 426 7.92 19.19 -38.74
N THR A 427 7.43 18.64 -37.62
CA THR A 427 8.23 18.33 -36.46
C THR A 427 9.35 17.34 -36.79
N ALA A 428 9.04 16.29 -37.54
CA ALA A 428 10.01 15.30 -37.98
C ALA A 428 11.12 15.92 -38.85
N ALA A 429 10.77 16.86 -39.74
CA ALA A 429 11.74 17.58 -40.58
C ALA A 429 12.67 18.48 -39.72
N VAL A 430 12.13 19.19 -38.73
CA VAL A 430 12.92 20.02 -37.80
C VAL A 430 13.90 19.15 -37.01
N VAL A 431 13.45 18.03 -36.46
CA VAL A 431 14.29 17.08 -35.73
C VAL A 431 15.41 16.54 -36.62
N ALA A 432 15.09 16.19 -37.87
CA ALA A 432 16.08 15.69 -38.83
C ALA A 432 17.13 16.75 -39.18
N GLN A 433 16.71 18.02 -39.34
CA GLN A 433 17.64 19.14 -39.60
C GLN A 433 18.56 19.39 -38.40
N ILE A 434 18.03 19.43 -37.20
CA ILE A 434 18.81 19.64 -35.96
C ILE A 434 19.84 18.50 -35.79
N LYS A 435 19.47 17.26 -36.10
CA LYS A 435 20.40 16.10 -36.10
C LYS A 435 21.52 16.27 -37.11
N LYS A 436 21.20 16.77 -38.30
CA LYS A 436 22.18 16.99 -39.38
C LYS A 436 23.19 18.07 -38.99
N ASP A 437 22.74 19.13 -38.31
CA ASP A 437 23.57 20.27 -37.91
C ASP A 437 24.57 19.91 -36.79
N ALA A 438 24.38 18.80 -36.10
CA ALA A 438 25.27 18.19 -35.09
C ALA A 438 25.79 19.16 -34.02
N LYS A 439 24.95 20.10 -33.57
CA LYS A 439 25.28 21.10 -32.53
C LYS A 439 25.20 20.45 -31.12
N TYR A 440 26.15 20.83 -30.25
CA TYR A 440 26.13 20.42 -28.84
C TYR A 440 25.00 21.08 -28.04
N TYR A 441 24.69 22.34 -28.36
CA TYR A 441 23.63 23.11 -27.74
C TYR A 441 22.76 23.70 -28.84
N ILE A 442 21.49 23.38 -28.80
CA ILE A 442 20.47 23.78 -29.78
C ILE A 442 19.71 24.99 -29.22
N PRO A 443 19.74 26.15 -29.91
CA PRO A 443 18.98 27.32 -29.47
C PRO A 443 17.48 27.11 -29.61
N GLN A 444 16.71 27.77 -28.75
CA GLN A 444 15.25 27.67 -28.69
C GLN A 444 14.59 27.95 -30.05
N ASP A 445 15.10 28.94 -30.79
CA ASP A 445 14.53 29.36 -32.09
C ASP A 445 14.55 28.22 -33.14
N GLU A 446 15.55 27.33 -33.08
CA GLU A 446 15.66 26.20 -33.99
C GLU A 446 14.65 25.08 -33.65
N LEU A 447 14.19 25.03 -32.42
CA LEU A 447 13.17 24.08 -31.99
C LEU A 447 11.74 24.55 -32.31
N THR A 448 11.52 25.87 -32.32
CA THR A 448 10.19 26.45 -32.55
C THR A 448 9.93 26.75 -34.02
N GLY A 449 10.93 26.64 -34.89
CA GLY A 449 10.80 26.90 -36.32
C GLY A 449 10.54 28.37 -36.65
N THR A 450 10.86 29.28 -35.72
CA THR A 450 10.71 30.75 -35.86
C THR A 450 12.05 31.47 -35.76
#